data_6fe6a6ad1e29dbbf097ffaaf4628e367
#
_entry.id   6fe6a6ad1e29dbbf097ffaaf4628e367
#
_cell.length_a   1.000
_cell.length_b   1.000
_cell.length_c   1.000
_cell.angle_alpha   90.00
_cell.angle_beta   90.00
_cell.angle_gamma   90.00
#
_symmetry.space_group_name_H-M   'P 1'
#
loop_
_entity.id
_entity.type
_entity.pdbx_description
1 polymer ?
#
loop_
_entity_poly.entity_id
_entity_poly.type
_entity_poly.pdbx_seq_one_letter_code
_entity_poly.pdbx_strand_id
1 'polypeptide(L)'
;TDDVIQRIRFLNTADNVMYTTSENVARQQNSGLEIVGKNNLFSILSLTTTVNLYYSKLDGFSYLPEGAEAPVIGEEDESFNWNVRMIANVSLPWGVSLQGTGNYNSKRLMAQGYREPNYSVDLGLRKSFLKDKLTLSINARDLLDSRRFRTITSGDGFWQDSENWRGGRRVGFTLTYNFGNMNKKKDKSRSEEPDMYEMD
;
A
#
# COMPACT_ATOMS: atom_id res chain seq x y z
N THR A 1 13.97 12.82 -8.04
CA THR A 1 14.64 12.70 -6.74
C THR A 1 16.04 12.20 -6.97
N ASP A 2 17.02 12.96 -6.55
CA ASP A 2 18.43 12.58 -6.53
C ASP A 2 18.70 11.82 -5.22
N ASP A 3 19.75 11.00 -5.18
CA ASP A 3 20.20 10.26 -3.99
C ASP A 3 19.10 9.38 -3.37
N VAL A 4 18.51 8.53 -4.16
CA VAL A 4 17.51 7.58 -3.68
C VAL A 4 18.21 6.43 -2.96
N ILE A 5 17.74 6.14 -1.74
CA ILE A 5 18.22 4.99 -0.99
C ILE A 5 17.84 3.71 -1.72
N GLN A 6 18.84 3.01 -2.20
CA GLN A 6 18.69 1.68 -2.82
C GLN A 6 19.27 0.61 -1.91
N ARG A 7 18.58 -0.53 -1.87
CA ARG A 7 19.12 -1.72 -1.20
C ARG A 7 19.99 -2.47 -2.18
N ILE A 8 21.28 -2.57 -1.87
CA ILE A 8 22.30 -3.21 -2.68
C ILE A 8 22.71 -4.52 -2.02
N ARG A 9 22.83 -5.55 -2.82
CA ARG A 9 23.34 -6.87 -2.41
C ARG A 9 24.61 -7.20 -3.19
N PHE A 10 25.57 -7.78 -2.52
CA PHE A 10 26.78 -8.27 -3.14
C PHE A 10 27.29 -9.51 -2.42
N LEU A 11 27.92 -10.38 -3.18
CA LEU A 11 28.61 -11.55 -2.63
C LEU A 11 30.06 -11.14 -2.31
N ASN A 12 30.45 -11.25 -1.05
CA ASN A 12 31.84 -11.10 -0.67
C ASN A 12 32.55 -12.46 -0.93
N THR A 13 33.49 -12.46 -1.84
CA THR A 13 34.20 -13.68 -2.27
C THR A 13 35.20 -14.19 -1.24
N ALA A 14 35.66 -13.32 -0.32
CA ALA A 14 36.61 -13.69 0.73
C ALA A 14 36.02 -14.62 1.78
N ASP A 15 34.75 -14.38 2.18
CA ASP A 15 34.05 -15.17 3.19
C ASP A 15 32.84 -15.95 2.63
N ASN A 16 32.55 -15.79 1.33
CA ASN A 16 31.40 -16.38 0.63
C ASN A 16 30.05 -16.04 1.29
N VAL A 17 29.92 -14.82 1.80
CA VAL A 17 28.73 -14.33 2.49
C VAL A 17 28.03 -13.28 1.63
N MET A 18 26.69 -13.36 1.59
CA MET A 18 25.85 -12.36 0.94
C MET A 18 25.61 -11.17 1.88
N TYR A 19 26.12 -10.01 1.53
CA TYR A 19 25.89 -8.76 2.24
C TYR A 19 24.72 -7.98 1.64
N THR A 20 24.07 -7.21 2.47
CA THR A 20 23.00 -6.28 2.06
C THR A 20 23.22 -4.95 2.76
N THR A 21 23.37 -3.90 1.98
CA THR A 21 23.48 -2.52 2.47
C THR A 21 22.38 -1.63 1.86
N SER A 22 22.20 -0.44 2.42
CA SER A 22 21.26 0.56 1.91
C SER A 22 22.04 1.85 1.70
N GLU A 23 22.17 2.25 0.42
CA GLU A 23 23.03 3.35 0.02
C GLU A 23 22.29 4.34 -0.89
N ASN A 24 22.76 5.58 -0.87
CA ASN A 24 22.27 6.65 -1.74
C ASN A 24 23.09 6.63 -3.05
N VAL A 25 22.73 5.75 -3.97
CA VAL A 25 23.61 5.49 -5.14
C VAL A 25 22.96 5.77 -6.48
N ALA A 26 21.67 6.03 -6.51
CA ALA A 26 20.95 6.15 -7.77
C ALA A 26 20.03 7.37 -7.79
N ARG A 27 19.79 7.88 -8.99
CA ARG A 27 18.75 8.88 -9.25
C ARG A 27 17.53 8.17 -9.80
N GLN A 28 16.36 8.48 -9.27
CA GLN A 28 15.10 7.93 -9.75
C GLN A 28 14.14 9.06 -10.11
N GLN A 29 13.55 8.94 -11.29
CA GLN A 29 12.50 9.83 -11.77
C GLN A 29 11.22 9.04 -11.91
N ASN A 30 10.12 9.58 -11.35
CA ASN A 30 8.80 9.01 -11.51
C ASN A 30 7.87 10.09 -12.03
N SER A 31 7.17 9.79 -13.12
CA SER A 31 6.15 10.66 -13.69
C SER A 31 4.89 9.86 -13.92
N GLY A 32 3.75 10.37 -13.50
CA GLY A 32 2.54 9.56 -13.56
C GLY A 32 1.25 10.31 -13.36
N LEU A 33 0.16 9.57 -13.42
CA LEU A 33 -1.20 10.03 -13.28
C LEU A 33 -1.92 9.17 -12.23
N GLU A 34 -2.58 9.83 -11.29
CA GLU A 34 -3.52 9.20 -10.38
C GLU A 34 -4.95 9.54 -10.79
N ILE A 35 -5.78 8.51 -10.93
CA ILE A 35 -7.21 8.62 -11.24
C ILE A 35 -7.99 8.05 -10.07
N VAL A 36 -8.83 8.88 -9.44
CA VAL A 36 -9.73 8.45 -8.37
C VAL A 36 -11.16 8.61 -8.83
N GLY A 37 -11.88 7.48 -8.90
CA GLY A 37 -13.30 7.42 -9.20
C GLY A 37 -14.11 7.02 -7.96
N LYS A 38 -15.16 7.76 -7.66
CA LYS A 38 -16.13 7.39 -6.62
C LYS A 38 -17.53 7.36 -7.21
N ASN A 39 -18.13 6.17 -7.21
CA ASN A 39 -19.44 5.91 -7.78
C ASN A 39 -20.39 5.36 -6.73
N ASN A 40 -21.57 5.93 -6.63
CA ASN A 40 -22.64 5.42 -5.79
C ASN A 40 -23.71 4.83 -6.71
N LEU A 41 -23.87 3.51 -6.63
CA LEU A 41 -24.78 2.74 -7.48
C LEU A 41 -25.95 2.21 -6.64
N PHE A 42 -27.16 2.43 -7.12
CA PHE A 42 -28.41 1.89 -6.53
C PHE A 42 -28.61 2.17 -5.03
N SER A 43 -28.08 3.27 -4.51
CA SER A 43 -28.16 3.66 -3.09
C SER A 43 -27.57 2.65 -2.08
N ILE A 44 -27.19 1.47 -2.53
CA ILE A 44 -26.69 0.38 -1.67
C ILE A 44 -25.20 0.09 -1.88
N LEU A 45 -24.63 0.44 -3.03
CA LEU A 45 -23.25 0.17 -3.39
C LEU A 45 -22.48 1.48 -3.61
N SER A 46 -21.43 1.68 -2.83
CA SER A 46 -20.42 2.71 -3.06
C SER A 46 -19.13 2.06 -3.51
N LEU A 47 -18.65 2.42 -4.69
CA LEU A 47 -17.42 1.91 -5.28
C LEU A 47 -16.40 3.04 -5.37
N THR A 48 -15.24 2.86 -4.74
CA THR A 48 -14.10 3.75 -4.89
C THR A 48 -12.99 3.00 -5.61
N THR A 49 -12.56 3.54 -6.73
CA THR A 49 -11.47 2.97 -7.53
C THR A 49 -10.35 4.00 -7.63
N THR A 50 -9.16 3.60 -7.29
CA THR A 50 -7.94 4.38 -7.48
C THR A 50 -7.04 3.64 -8.45
N VAL A 51 -6.61 4.32 -9.50
CA VAL A 51 -5.68 3.80 -10.50
C VAL A 51 -4.48 4.75 -10.54
N ASN A 52 -3.30 4.22 -10.32
CA ASN A 52 -2.04 4.95 -10.49
C ASN A 52 -1.30 4.36 -11.69
N LEU A 53 -0.96 5.22 -12.63
CA LEU A 53 -0.19 4.90 -13.83
C LEU A 53 1.08 5.74 -13.75
N TYR A 54 2.25 5.15 -13.77
CA TYR A 54 3.49 5.91 -13.69
C TYR A 54 4.62 5.26 -14.46
N TYR A 55 5.39 6.12 -15.09
CA TYR A 55 6.66 5.78 -15.70
C TYR A 55 7.76 6.02 -14.68
N SER A 56 8.63 5.06 -14.52
CA SER A 56 9.76 5.10 -13.60
C SER A 56 11.04 4.88 -14.38
N LYS A 57 11.98 5.80 -14.23
CA LYS A 57 13.33 5.69 -14.76
C LYS A 57 14.30 5.66 -13.59
N LEU A 58 15.15 4.67 -13.57
CA LEU A 58 16.25 4.51 -12.63
C LEU A 58 17.54 4.68 -13.41
N ASP A 59 18.33 5.70 -13.06
CA ASP A 59 19.63 5.92 -13.69
C ASP A 59 20.61 4.83 -13.25
N GLY A 60 21.54 4.49 -14.13
CA GLY A 60 22.62 3.57 -13.82
C GLY A 60 23.50 4.10 -12.69
N PHE A 61 24.09 3.21 -11.93
CA PHE A 61 25.01 3.55 -10.85
C PHE A 61 26.17 2.56 -10.76
N SER A 62 27.27 3.01 -10.18
CA SER A 62 28.41 2.19 -9.81
C SER A 62 28.78 2.51 -8.37
N TYR A 63 28.78 1.53 -7.51
CA TYR A 63 29.06 1.68 -6.09
C TYR A 63 29.99 0.55 -5.62
N LEU A 64 31.07 0.91 -4.93
CA LEU A 64 31.97 -0.04 -4.30
C LEU A 64 31.64 -0.16 -2.80
N PRO A 65 30.95 -1.23 -2.37
CA PRO A 65 30.69 -1.45 -0.95
C PRO A 65 31.98 -1.71 -0.17
N GLU A 66 31.97 -1.32 1.10
CA GLU A 66 33.09 -1.66 1.99
C GLU A 66 33.22 -3.18 2.13
N GLY A 67 34.42 -3.70 1.87
CA GLY A 67 34.71 -5.14 1.87
C GLY A 67 34.34 -5.88 0.57
N ALA A 68 33.89 -5.19 -0.47
CA ALA A 68 33.72 -5.77 -1.79
C ALA A 68 34.98 -5.62 -2.64
N GLU A 69 35.30 -6.62 -3.45
CA GLU A 69 36.45 -6.61 -4.35
C GLU A 69 36.18 -5.88 -5.68
N ALA A 70 34.89 -5.78 -6.05
CA ALA A 70 34.48 -5.13 -7.29
C ALA A 70 33.22 -4.23 -7.03
N PRO A 71 33.06 -3.16 -7.84
CA PRO A 71 31.89 -2.31 -7.72
C PRO A 71 30.60 -3.05 -8.13
N VAL A 72 29.54 -2.80 -7.42
CA VAL A 72 28.20 -3.18 -7.83
C VAL A 72 27.72 -2.19 -8.89
N ILE A 73 27.38 -2.69 -10.05
CA ILE A 73 26.89 -1.91 -11.17
C ILE A 73 25.37 -2.13 -11.29
N GLY A 74 24.63 -1.05 -11.27
CA GLY A 74 23.23 -1.04 -11.66
C GLY A 74 23.10 -0.40 -13.05
N GLU A 75 22.43 -1.09 -13.94
CA GLU A 75 22.15 -0.55 -15.28
C GLU A 75 21.04 0.48 -15.22
N GLU A 76 21.04 1.40 -16.19
CA GLU A 76 19.87 2.29 -16.40
C GLU A 76 18.70 1.42 -16.84
N ASP A 77 17.55 1.61 -16.18
CA ASP A 77 16.37 0.84 -16.49
C ASP A 77 15.09 1.69 -16.39
N GLU A 78 14.13 1.37 -17.22
CA GLU A 78 12.88 2.11 -17.34
C GLU A 78 11.70 1.14 -17.29
N SER A 79 10.63 1.57 -16.61
CA SER A 79 9.41 0.76 -16.56
C SER A 79 8.16 1.59 -16.52
N PHE A 80 7.13 1.08 -17.17
CA PHE A 80 5.77 1.54 -16.96
C PHE A 80 5.11 0.67 -15.89
N ASN A 81 4.68 1.32 -14.82
CA ASN A 81 4.10 0.66 -13.67
C ASN A 81 2.67 1.14 -13.46
N TRP A 82 1.84 0.27 -12.93
CA TRP A 82 0.49 0.65 -12.56
C TRP A 82 0.02 -0.14 -11.34
N ASN A 83 -0.84 0.48 -10.58
CA ASN A 83 -1.54 -0.19 -9.50
C ASN A 83 -3.00 0.22 -9.48
N VAL A 84 -3.84 -0.70 -9.04
CA VAL A 84 -5.27 -0.48 -8.88
C VAL A 84 -5.68 -0.88 -7.49
N ARG A 85 -6.41 0.00 -6.84
CA ARG A 85 -7.12 -0.29 -5.60
C ARG A 85 -8.62 -0.05 -5.81
N MET A 86 -9.42 -1.04 -5.46
CA MET A 86 -10.87 -0.98 -5.52
C MET A 86 -11.46 -1.26 -4.14
N ILE A 87 -12.34 -0.39 -3.68
CA ILE A 87 -13.09 -0.56 -2.43
C ILE A 87 -14.57 -0.50 -2.77
N ALA A 88 -15.28 -1.59 -2.52
CA ALA A 88 -16.71 -1.71 -2.67
C ALA A 88 -17.37 -1.79 -1.28
N ASN A 89 -18.25 -0.85 -0.99
CA ASN A 89 -19.05 -0.86 0.24
C ASN A 89 -20.51 -1.10 -0.14
N VAL A 90 -21.11 -2.15 0.42
CA VAL A 90 -22.50 -2.51 0.21
C VAL A 90 -23.26 -2.35 1.52
N SER A 91 -24.28 -1.52 1.51
CA SER A 91 -25.20 -1.34 2.64
C SER A 91 -26.42 -2.22 2.42
N LEU A 92 -26.56 -3.25 3.22
CA LEU A 92 -27.64 -4.21 3.15
C LEU A 92 -28.73 -3.84 4.17
N PRO A 93 -29.97 -4.33 4.00
CA PRO A 93 -31.02 -4.22 5.01
C PRO A 93 -30.57 -4.75 6.38
N TRP A 94 -31.29 -4.40 7.42
CA TRP A 94 -31.07 -4.84 8.81
C TRP A 94 -29.74 -4.43 9.45
N GLY A 95 -29.15 -3.31 8.99
CA GLY A 95 -27.91 -2.78 9.57
C GLY A 95 -26.66 -3.63 9.25
N VAL A 96 -26.71 -4.36 8.16
CA VAL A 96 -25.57 -5.14 7.65
C VAL A 96 -24.81 -4.31 6.63
N SER A 97 -23.49 -4.24 6.75
CA SER A 97 -22.61 -3.66 5.74
C SER A 97 -21.52 -4.66 5.36
N LEU A 98 -21.25 -4.73 4.06
CA LEU A 98 -20.19 -5.54 3.48
C LEU A 98 -19.17 -4.61 2.81
N GLN A 99 -17.89 -4.85 3.02
CA GLN A 99 -16.80 -4.16 2.34
C GLN A 99 -15.89 -5.16 1.65
N GLY A 100 -15.70 -4.98 0.35
CA GLY A 100 -14.68 -5.67 -0.41
C GLY A 100 -13.53 -4.72 -0.73
N THR A 101 -12.29 -5.19 -0.62
CA THR A 101 -11.11 -4.44 -1.06
C THR A 101 -10.26 -5.32 -1.94
N GLY A 102 -10.04 -4.89 -3.18
CA GLY A 102 -9.12 -5.50 -4.14
C GLY A 102 -7.92 -4.59 -4.34
N ASN A 103 -6.73 -5.18 -4.40
CA ASN A 103 -5.50 -4.47 -4.74
C ASN A 103 -4.75 -5.28 -5.80
N TYR A 104 -4.17 -4.59 -6.76
CA TYR A 104 -3.25 -5.14 -7.74
C TYR A 104 -2.08 -4.18 -7.90
N ASN A 105 -0.87 -4.72 -7.97
CA ASN A 105 0.34 -3.99 -8.30
C ASN A 105 1.05 -4.71 -9.44
N SER A 106 1.43 -3.97 -10.48
CA SER A 106 2.21 -4.50 -11.60
C SER A 106 3.64 -4.84 -11.18
N LYS A 107 4.38 -5.43 -12.07
CA LYS A 107 5.84 -5.63 -11.95
C LYS A 107 6.50 -4.27 -11.69
N ARG A 108 7.49 -4.24 -10.78
CA ARG A 108 8.23 -3.04 -10.42
C ARG A 108 9.72 -3.30 -10.47
N LEU A 109 10.45 -2.45 -11.19
CA LEU A 109 11.90 -2.47 -11.22
C LEU A 109 12.52 -2.04 -9.88
N MET A 110 13.68 -2.58 -9.61
CA MET A 110 14.55 -2.30 -8.47
C MET A 110 15.99 -2.16 -8.97
N ALA A 111 16.87 -1.62 -8.15
CA ALA A 111 18.28 -1.39 -8.52
C ALA A 111 19.03 -2.63 -9.03
N GLN A 112 18.65 -3.80 -8.58
CA GLN A 112 19.29 -5.08 -8.97
C GLN A 112 18.22 -6.13 -9.30
N GLY A 113 17.25 -5.81 -10.17
CA GLY A 113 16.24 -6.74 -10.60
C GLY A 113 14.82 -6.19 -10.47
N TYR A 114 13.85 -7.02 -10.05
CA TYR A 114 12.46 -6.61 -10.06
C TYR A 114 11.62 -7.36 -9.02
N ARG A 115 10.50 -6.74 -8.69
CA ARG A 115 9.43 -7.38 -7.92
C ARG A 115 8.33 -7.83 -8.86
N GLU A 116 7.91 -9.07 -8.71
CA GLU A 116 6.79 -9.63 -9.46
C GLU A 116 5.46 -8.96 -9.12
N PRO A 117 4.49 -8.99 -10.06
CA PRO A 117 3.15 -8.50 -9.78
C PRO A 117 2.54 -9.21 -8.57
N ASN A 118 1.72 -8.48 -7.82
CA ASN A 118 0.97 -9.07 -6.72
C ASN A 118 -0.45 -8.51 -6.64
N TYR A 119 -1.35 -9.32 -6.08
CA TYR A 119 -2.72 -8.91 -5.86
C TYR A 119 -3.24 -9.46 -4.54
N SER A 120 -4.32 -8.88 -4.05
CA SER A 120 -5.00 -9.38 -2.84
C SER A 120 -6.45 -8.96 -2.81
N VAL A 121 -7.28 -9.78 -2.17
CA VAL A 121 -8.68 -9.49 -1.92
C VAL A 121 -8.98 -9.69 -0.44
N ASP A 122 -9.55 -8.64 0.17
CA ASP A 122 -10.00 -8.64 1.56
C ASP A 122 -11.53 -8.44 1.60
N LEU A 123 -12.20 -9.08 2.55
CA LEU A 123 -13.63 -8.86 2.81
C LEU A 123 -13.87 -8.51 4.28
N GLY A 124 -14.78 -7.58 4.50
CA GLY A 124 -15.27 -7.21 5.81
C GLY A 124 -16.80 -7.28 5.86
N LEU A 125 -17.33 -7.90 6.89
CA LEU A 125 -18.75 -7.90 7.22
C LEU A 125 -18.94 -7.21 8.56
N ARG A 126 -19.88 -6.29 8.64
CA ARG A 126 -20.24 -5.61 9.87
C ARG A 126 -21.76 -5.64 10.06
N LYS A 127 -22.18 -5.95 11.28
CA LYS A 127 -23.60 -5.87 11.66
C LYS A 127 -23.74 -5.19 13.01
N SER A 128 -24.64 -4.21 13.08
CA SER A 128 -25.02 -3.53 14.31
C SER A 128 -26.32 -4.12 14.86
N PHE A 129 -26.39 -4.19 16.19
CA PHE A 129 -27.50 -4.67 16.99
C PHE A 129 -27.79 -3.69 18.12
N LEU A 130 -28.93 -3.84 18.79
CA LEU A 130 -29.30 -3.08 19.97
C LEU A 130 -29.25 -1.56 19.78
N LYS A 131 -29.76 -1.05 18.66
CA LYS A 131 -29.69 0.37 18.27
C LYS A 131 -28.26 0.90 18.27
N ASP A 132 -27.36 0.18 17.58
CA ASP A 132 -25.93 0.47 17.40
C ASP A 132 -25.06 0.36 18.68
N LYS A 133 -25.60 -0.14 19.78
CA LYS A 133 -24.80 -0.39 20.98
C LYS A 133 -23.89 -1.59 20.86
N LEU A 134 -24.28 -2.61 20.12
CA LEU A 134 -23.48 -3.81 19.87
C LEU A 134 -23.15 -3.92 18.40
N THR A 135 -21.87 -4.06 18.06
CA THR A 135 -21.40 -4.27 16.68
C THR A 135 -20.56 -5.52 16.60
N LEU A 136 -20.92 -6.41 15.70
CA LEU A 136 -20.11 -7.55 15.28
C LEU A 136 -19.43 -7.22 13.96
N SER A 137 -18.12 -7.41 13.89
CA SER A 137 -17.34 -7.29 12.66
C SER A 137 -16.57 -8.58 12.41
N ILE A 138 -16.61 -9.05 11.16
CA ILE A 138 -15.86 -10.20 10.67
C ILE A 138 -14.98 -9.68 9.54
N ASN A 139 -13.68 -9.90 9.62
CA ASN A 139 -12.72 -9.48 8.60
C ASN A 139 -11.95 -10.71 8.10
N ALA A 140 -12.04 -10.94 6.80
CA ALA A 140 -11.27 -11.98 6.11
C ALA A 140 -10.23 -11.30 5.22
N ARG A 141 -8.96 -11.52 5.50
CA ARG A 141 -7.84 -10.97 4.74
C ARG A 141 -7.23 -12.02 3.84
N ASP A 142 -6.79 -11.55 2.67
CA ASP A 142 -6.12 -12.36 1.67
C ASP A 142 -6.90 -13.64 1.30
N LEU A 143 -8.17 -13.46 0.93
CA LEU A 143 -9.09 -14.57 0.61
C LEU A 143 -8.56 -15.52 -0.44
N LEU A 144 -7.76 -15.01 -1.39
CA LEU A 144 -7.22 -15.79 -2.50
C LEU A 144 -5.85 -16.41 -2.17
N ASP A 145 -5.30 -16.14 -0.95
CA ASP A 145 -3.94 -16.56 -0.56
C ASP A 145 -2.86 -16.10 -1.56
N SER A 146 -3.04 -14.88 -2.07
CA SER A 146 -2.27 -14.33 -3.19
C SER A 146 -1.33 -13.19 -2.78
N ARG A 147 -1.32 -12.80 -1.51
CA ARG A 147 -0.46 -11.73 -0.98
C ARG A 147 0.96 -12.23 -0.78
N ARG A 148 1.61 -12.54 -1.90
CA ARG A 148 2.99 -12.99 -1.97
C ARG A 148 3.84 -11.91 -2.62
N PHE A 149 5.00 -11.66 -2.05
CA PHE A 149 5.94 -10.65 -2.56
C PHE A 149 7.19 -11.38 -3.05
N ARG A 150 7.18 -11.72 -4.34
CA ARG A 150 8.33 -12.35 -4.98
C ARG A 150 9.24 -11.28 -5.57
N THR A 151 10.52 -11.36 -5.24
CA THR A 151 11.54 -10.44 -5.71
C THR A 151 12.67 -11.25 -6.33
N ILE A 152 13.00 -10.94 -7.56
CA ILE A 152 14.16 -11.46 -8.27
C ILE A 152 15.26 -10.42 -8.16
N THR A 153 16.39 -10.81 -7.64
CA THR A 153 17.58 -9.96 -7.51
C THR A 153 18.76 -10.65 -8.17
N SER A 154 19.51 -9.92 -8.99
CA SER A 154 20.71 -10.42 -9.64
C SER A 154 21.85 -9.43 -9.51
N GLY A 155 23.06 -9.92 -9.49
CA GLY A 155 24.29 -9.14 -9.46
C GLY A 155 25.45 -10.01 -9.89
N ASP A 156 26.66 -9.46 -9.79
CA ASP A 156 27.85 -10.20 -10.13
C ASP A 156 28.00 -11.43 -9.22
N GLY A 157 28.11 -12.60 -9.82
CA GLY A 157 28.28 -13.87 -9.12
C GLY A 157 27.06 -14.41 -8.39
N PHE A 158 25.88 -13.77 -8.46
CA PHE A 158 24.67 -14.29 -7.79
C PHE A 158 23.37 -14.01 -8.53
N TRP A 159 22.42 -14.91 -8.31
CA TRP A 159 21.01 -14.74 -8.65
C TRP A 159 20.16 -15.24 -7.49
N GLN A 160 19.17 -14.46 -7.08
CA GLN A 160 18.33 -14.79 -5.95
C GLN A 160 16.85 -14.59 -6.28
N ASP A 161 16.06 -15.64 -6.05
CA ASP A 161 14.60 -15.60 -6.03
C ASP A 161 14.11 -15.65 -4.59
N SER A 162 13.45 -14.62 -4.15
CA SER A 162 12.99 -14.48 -2.77
C SER A 162 11.49 -14.25 -2.75
N GLU A 163 10.77 -15.17 -2.13
CA GLU A 163 9.33 -15.02 -1.87
C GLU A 163 9.08 -14.73 -0.39
N ASN A 164 8.42 -13.61 -0.11
CA ASN A 164 7.97 -13.25 1.22
C ASN A 164 6.47 -13.44 1.31
N TRP A 165 6.05 -14.46 2.01
CA TRP A 165 4.66 -14.78 2.28
C TRP A 165 4.30 -14.43 3.73
N ARG A 166 3.47 -13.42 3.92
CA ARG A 166 3.12 -12.90 5.25
C ARG A 166 1.90 -13.59 5.86
N GLY A 167 1.84 -14.91 5.76
CA GLY A 167 0.99 -15.73 6.59
C GLY A 167 -0.44 -15.98 6.13
N GLY A 168 -0.74 -15.96 4.81
CA GLY A 168 -1.97 -16.52 4.25
C GLY A 168 -3.31 -15.90 4.69
N ARG A 169 -4.34 -16.65 4.45
CA ARG A 169 -5.72 -16.27 4.81
C ARG A 169 -5.88 -16.09 6.30
N ARG A 170 -6.49 -14.98 6.69
CA ARG A 170 -6.77 -14.68 8.11
C ARG A 170 -8.21 -14.25 8.26
N VAL A 171 -8.90 -14.82 9.23
CA VAL A 171 -10.25 -14.39 9.62
C VAL A 171 -10.18 -13.89 11.05
N GLY A 172 -10.67 -12.66 11.25
CA GLY A 172 -10.74 -12.02 12.55
C GLY A 172 -12.19 -11.68 12.91
N PHE A 173 -12.53 -11.82 14.18
CA PHE A 173 -13.82 -11.44 14.73
C PHE A 173 -13.60 -10.32 15.75
N THR A 174 -14.43 -9.30 15.69
CA THR A 174 -14.43 -8.20 16.64
C THR A 174 -15.83 -7.96 17.13
N LEU A 175 -16.04 -7.98 18.45
CA LEU A 175 -17.27 -7.62 19.09
C LEU A 175 -17.05 -6.32 19.86
N THR A 176 -17.82 -5.29 19.53
CA THR A 176 -17.73 -3.99 20.17
C THR A 176 -19.06 -3.67 20.87
N TYR A 177 -19.00 -3.35 22.15
CA TYR A 177 -20.14 -2.91 22.90
C TYR A 177 -19.91 -1.51 23.46
N ASN A 178 -20.79 -0.58 23.12
CA ASN A 178 -20.72 0.82 23.53
C ASN A 178 -21.61 1.03 24.78
N PHE A 179 -20.97 1.32 25.91
CA PHE A 179 -21.64 1.64 27.18
C PHE A 179 -21.97 3.14 27.21
N GLY A 180 -23.12 3.48 27.75
CA GLY A 180 -23.53 4.87 27.98
C GLY A 180 -24.25 5.53 26.79
N ASN A 181 -24.73 6.76 26.99
CA ASN A 181 -25.32 7.59 25.96
C ASN A 181 -24.22 8.44 25.31
N MET A 182 -23.76 8.07 24.14
CA MET A 182 -23.01 8.98 23.29
C MET A 182 -23.96 9.94 22.58
N ASN A 183 -24.52 10.89 23.32
CA ASN A 183 -25.09 12.09 22.71
C ASN A 183 -23.88 12.87 22.13
N LYS A 184 -23.60 12.71 20.84
CA LYS A 184 -22.79 13.67 20.09
C LYS A 184 -23.49 15.02 20.26
N LYS A 185 -23.01 15.88 21.17
CA LYS A 185 -23.29 17.31 21.09
C LYS A 185 -22.86 17.71 19.68
N LYS A 186 -23.84 18.06 18.83
CA LYS A 186 -23.55 18.84 17.64
C LYS A 186 -22.88 20.10 18.17
N ASP A 187 -21.57 20.24 17.95
CA ASP A 187 -20.94 21.55 18.10
C ASP A 187 -21.64 22.48 17.12
N LYS A 188 -22.56 23.28 17.69
CA LYS A 188 -22.99 24.49 17.02
C LYS A 188 -21.73 25.36 16.95
N SER A 189 -21.13 25.41 15.79
CA SER A 189 -20.17 26.46 15.45
C SER A 189 -20.88 27.79 15.72
N ARG A 190 -20.48 28.42 16.79
CA ARG A 190 -20.93 29.75 17.20
C ARG A 190 -20.30 30.73 16.20
N SER A 191 -21.09 31.09 15.19
CA SER A 191 -20.84 32.30 14.43
C SER A 191 -21.11 33.48 15.34
N GLU A 192 -20.13 33.93 16.07
CA GLU A 192 -20.10 35.28 16.63
C GLU A 192 -19.69 36.22 15.51
N GLU A 193 -20.66 36.94 14.96
CA GLU A 193 -20.43 38.17 14.22
C GLU A 193 -19.81 39.19 15.19
N PRO A 194 -18.72 39.86 14.84
CA PRO A 194 -18.23 40.98 15.63
C PRO A 194 -19.17 42.19 15.37
N ASP A 195 -19.82 42.66 16.43
CA ASP A 195 -20.49 43.93 16.45
C ASP A 195 -19.48 45.04 16.04
N MET A 196 -19.75 45.67 14.91
CA MET A 196 -19.11 46.92 14.53
C MET A 196 -19.62 48.01 15.45
N TYR A 197 -18.80 48.48 16.39
CA TYR A 197 -19.01 49.71 17.07
C TYR A 197 -18.73 50.87 16.11
N GLU A 198 -19.77 51.59 15.74
CA GLU A 198 -19.67 52.93 15.24
C GLU A 198 -18.98 53.81 16.31
N MET A 199 -17.95 54.48 15.99
CA MET A 199 -17.40 55.61 16.74
C MET A 199 -17.65 56.88 15.96
N ASP A 200 -18.38 57.81 16.57
CA ASP A 200 -18.55 59.23 16.21
C ASP A 200 -17.23 60.00 16.11
#